data_49e998cd696742edb0ba7e835d6eec74
#
_entry.id   49e998cd696742edb0ba7e835d6eec74
#
_cell.length_a   1.000
_cell.length_b   1.000
_cell.length_c   1.000
_cell.angle_alpha   90.00
_cell.angle_beta   90.00
_cell.angle_gamma   90.00
#
_symmetry.space_group_name_H-M   'P 1'
#
loop_
_entity.id
_entity.type
_entity.pdbx_description
1 polymer ?
#
loop_
_entity_poly.entity_id
_entity_poly.type
_entity_poly.pdbx_seq_one_letter_code
_entity_poly.pdbx_strand_id
1 'polypeptide(L)'
;MPPSRAFRPEPHGERHLLGALRYAGVRTLVAATLPVGFCFGAVEVTFPAFCEDVATRSTAGLLLAIWSFGSGVGGIAYGAHHWVLPPFRRYPRCAVALPLGFLPLAFPGSVVVMAPFAFISGLSIAPLISTGSHVVGDIAPEGAVTEAFTWPITALVIGISLGNAAAGVIAGSAGWRESFVMATCAALLGAAIAVTQRRTLQPAT
;
A
#
# COMPACT_ATOMS: atom_id res chain seq x y z
N MET A 1 29.96 29.07 -14.15
CA MET A 1 28.96 28.00 -14.34
C MET A 1 29.26 27.28 -15.64
N PRO A 2 29.63 26.00 -15.67
CA PRO A 2 29.77 25.26 -16.91
C PRO A 2 28.38 24.94 -17.47
N PRO A 3 28.17 25.07 -18.77
CA PRO A 3 26.88 24.80 -19.38
C PRO A 3 26.53 23.30 -19.30
N SER A 4 25.25 23.02 -19.10
CA SER A 4 24.60 21.70 -18.97
C SER A 4 24.69 20.83 -20.25
N ARG A 5 25.92 20.59 -20.73
CA ARG A 5 26.20 19.77 -21.94
C ARG A 5 26.25 18.26 -21.68
N ALA A 6 25.95 17.80 -20.45
CA ALA A 6 26.00 16.37 -20.08
C ALA A 6 24.65 15.63 -20.16
N PHE A 7 23.55 16.31 -20.47
CA PHE A 7 22.29 15.62 -20.70
C PHE A 7 22.24 15.15 -22.15
N ARG A 8 22.82 13.99 -22.43
CA ARG A 8 22.50 13.24 -23.65
C ARG A 8 21.20 12.49 -23.40
N PRO A 9 20.13 12.76 -24.17
CA PRO A 9 18.97 11.87 -24.17
C PRO A 9 19.47 10.49 -24.60
N GLU A 10 19.24 9.48 -23.76
CA GLU A 10 19.50 8.10 -24.16
C GLU A 10 18.73 7.79 -25.44
N PRO A 11 19.33 7.01 -26.40
CA PRO A 11 18.62 6.61 -27.60
C PRO A 11 17.31 5.95 -27.19
N HIS A 12 16.21 6.41 -27.76
CA HIS A 12 14.88 5.81 -27.57
C HIS A 12 14.94 4.41 -28.20
N GLY A 13 15.40 3.40 -27.44
CA GLY A 13 15.16 2.01 -27.74
C GLY A 13 13.65 1.81 -27.82
N GLU A 14 13.18 0.93 -28.66
CA GLU A 14 11.77 0.60 -28.86
C GLU A 14 11.07 0.53 -27.50
N ARG A 15 10.19 1.48 -27.22
CA ARG A 15 9.40 1.56 -25.99
C ARG A 15 8.34 0.46 -26.05
N HIS A 16 8.69 -0.71 -25.61
CA HIS A 16 7.70 -1.72 -25.31
C HIS A 16 6.95 -1.30 -24.06
N LEU A 17 5.71 -0.83 -24.21
CA LEU A 17 4.83 -0.38 -23.12
C LEU A 17 4.66 -1.42 -21.98
N LEU A 18 5.08 -2.66 -22.21
CA LEU A 18 5.06 -3.76 -21.26
C LEU A 18 6.47 -4.26 -20.90
N GLY A 19 7.52 -3.46 -21.17
CA GLY A 19 8.91 -3.89 -20.97
C GLY A 19 9.21 -4.31 -19.55
N ALA A 20 8.81 -3.48 -18.57
CA ALA A 20 9.03 -3.75 -17.16
C ALA A 20 8.18 -4.94 -16.64
N LEU A 21 6.99 -5.20 -17.18
CA LEU A 21 6.14 -6.33 -16.78
C LEU A 21 6.69 -7.71 -17.22
N ARG A 22 7.72 -7.78 -18.06
CA ARG A 22 8.41 -9.03 -18.36
C ARG A 22 9.17 -9.57 -17.15
N TYR A 23 9.56 -8.69 -16.23
CA TYR A 23 10.30 -9.07 -15.03
C TYR A 23 9.36 -9.59 -13.94
N ALA A 24 9.65 -10.80 -13.45
CA ALA A 24 8.80 -11.47 -12.46
C ALA A 24 8.63 -10.66 -11.17
N GLY A 25 9.68 -9.95 -10.72
CA GLY A 25 9.64 -9.10 -9.54
C GLY A 25 8.65 -7.93 -9.69
N VAL A 26 8.64 -7.26 -10.86
CA VAL A 26 7.69 -6.17 -11.13
C VAL A 26 6.25 -6.70 -11.14
N ARG A 27 6.00 -7.84 -11.79
CA ARG A 27 4.66 -8.48 -11.76
C ARG A 27 4.21 -8.82 -10.34
N THR A 28 5.12 -9.33 -9.52
CA THR A 28 4.82 -9.65 -8.11
C THR A 28 4.46 -8.40 -7.32
N LEU A 29 5.21 -7.30 -7.50
CA LEU A 29 4.88 -6.03 -6.84
C LEU A 29 3.52 -5.49 -7.31
N VAL A 30 3.25 -5.49 -8.62
CA VAL A 30 1.95 -5.07 -9.17
C VAL A 30 0.81 -5.90 -8.57
N ALA A 31 0.96 -7.24 -8.57
CA ALA A 31 -0.04 -8.16 -8.04
C ALA A 31 -0.25 -8.01 -6.52
N ALA A 32 0.81 -7.73 -5.76
CA ALA A 32 0.70 -7.51 -4.31
C ALA A 32 0.16 -6.11 -3.96
N THR A 33 0.49 -5.09 -4.76
CA THR A 33 0.11 -3.71 -4.48
C THR A 33 -1.37 -3.43 -4.80
N LEU A 34 -1.95 -4.11 -5.78
CA LEU A 34 -3.36 -3.95 -6.14
C LEU A 34 -4.30 -4.24 -4.95
N PRO A 35 -4.24 -5.40 -4.26
CA PRO A 35 -5.08 -5.66 -3.09
C PRO A 35 -4.71 -4.77 -1.89
N VAL A 36 -3.46 -4.29 -1.78
CA VAL A 36 -3.10 -3.27 -0.78
C VAL A 36 -3.82 -1.95 -1.07
N GLY A 37 -3.83 -1.50 -2.32
CA GLY A 37 -4.62 -0.33 -2.72
C GLY A 37 -6.10 -0.51 -2.44
N PHE A 38 -6.67 -1.67 -2.77
CA PHE A 38 -8.06 -2.01 -2.47
C PHE A 38 -8.37 -1.87 -0.97
N CYS A 39 -7.49 -2.38 -0.11
CA CYS A 39 -7.61 -2.25 1.34
C CYS A 39 -7.63 -0.77 1.77
N PHE A 40 -6.77 0.08 1.22
CA PHE A 40 -6.74 1.50 1.55
C PHE A 40 -8.03 2.21 1.15
N GLY A 41 -8.48 2.03 -0.09
CA GLY A 41 -9.75 2.60 -0.54
C GLY A 41 -10.93 2.13 0.30
N ALA A 42 -11.00 0.83 0.60
CA ALA A 42 -12.07 0.31 1.43
C ALA A 42 -12.12 0.98 2.81
N VAL A 43 -10.97 1.21 3.45
CA VAL A 43 -10.89 1.86 4.77
C VAL A 43 -11.32 3.33 4.71
N GLU A 44 -10.92 4.06 3.65
CA GLU A 44 -11.30 5.47 3.46
C GLU A 44 -12.83 5.67 3.42
N VAL A 45 -13.57 4.73 2.83
CA VAL A 45 -15.04 4.75 2.77
C VAL A 45 -15.66 4.20 4.05
N THR A 46 -15.02 3.20 4.68
CA THR A 46 -15.59 2.52 5.84
C THR A 46 -15.52 3.40 7.11
N PHE A 47 -14.51 4.26 7.29
CA PHE A 47 -14.49 5.19 8.43
C PHE A 47 -15.70 6.15 8.44
N PRO A 48 -16.07 6.82 7.34
CA PRO A 48 -17.32 7.58 7.28
C PRO A 48 -18.57 6.76 7.62
N ALA A 49 -18.70 5.54 7.05
CA ALA A 49 -19.83 4.67 7.32
C ALA A 49 -19.92 4.26 8.81
N PHE A 50 -18.78 3.94 9.45
CA PHE A 50 -18.70 3.69 10.87
C PHE A 50 -19.15 4.92 11.69
N CYS A 51 -18.67 6.12 11.33
CA CYS A 51 -19.01 7.33 12.06
C CYS A 51 -20.49 7.73 11.90
N GLU A 52 -21.12 7.44 10.78
CA GLU A 52 -22.56 7.65 10.58
C GLU A 52 -23.39 6.77 11.51
N ASP A 53 -22.92 5.55 11.80
CA ASP A 53 -23.63 4.59 12.68
C ASP A 53 -23.45 4.92 14.17
N VAL A 54 -22.25 5.33 14.61
CA VAL A 54 -21.93 5.42 16.05
C VAL A 54 -21.73 6.85 16.57
N ALA A 55 -21.69 7.88 15.71
CA ALA A 55 -21.42 9.27 16.12
C ALA A 55 -21.99 10.28 15.10
N THR A 56 -21.11 11.02 14.42
CA THR A 56 -21.44 11.98 13.37
C THR A 56 -20.45 11.86 12.22
N ARG A 57 -20.91 12.09 11.00
CA ARG A 57 -20.09 12.02 9.79
C ARG A 57 -18.84 12.91 9.84
N SER A 58 -18.93 14.06 10.51
CA SER A 58 -17.78 14.97 10.69
C SER A 58 -16.61 14.34 11.46
N THR A 59 -16.88 13.37 12.32
CA THR A 59 -15.86 12.65 13.10
C THR A 59 -14.98 11.75 12.23
N ALA A 60 -15.45 11.36 11.04
CA ALA A 60 -14.69 10.55 10.10
C ALA A 60 -13.38 11.23 9.67
N GLY A 61 -13.38 12.54 9.46
CA GLY A 61 -12.17 13.31 9.16
C GLY A 61 -11.10 13.20 10.26
N LEU A 62 -11.52 13.13 11.53
CA LEU A 62 -10.61 12.93 12.65
C LEU A 62 -9.97 11.52 12.60
N LEU A 63 -10.76 10.47 12.36
CA LEU A 63 -10.23 9.11 12.27
C LEU A 63 -9.27 8.97 11.08
N LEU A 64 -9.59 9.55 9.92
CA LEU A 64 -8.70 9.57 8.75
C LEU A 64 -7.41 10.34 9.04
N ALA A 65 -7.49 11.46 9.78
CA ALA A 65 -6.31 12.22 10.20
C ALA A 65 -5.44 11.41 11.17
N ILE A 66 -6.03 10.70 12.14
CA ILE A 66 -5.31 9.83 13.08
C ILE A 66 -4.65 8.67 12.32
N TRP A 67 -5.34 8.06 11.38
CA TRP A 67 -4.83 6.99 10.52
C TRP A 67 -3.64 7.46 9.68
N SER A 68 -3.76 8.63 9.04
CA SER A 68 -2.69 9.25 8.25
C SER A 68 -1.50 9.66 9.14
N PHE A 69 -1.76 10.17 10.35
CA PHE A 69 -0.72 10.49 11.33
C PHE A 69 0.04 9.24 11.76
N GLY A 70 -0.67 8.12 12.01
CA GLY A 70 -0.05 6.82 12.24
C GLY A 70 0.91 6.42 11.11
N SER A 71 0.49 6.59 9.84
CA SER A 71 1.33 6.34 8.68
C SER A 71 2.59 7.23 8.67
N GLY A 72 2.44 8.52 8.97
CA GLY A 72 3.57 9.43 9.10
C GLY A 72 4.58 9.01 10.16
N VAL A 73 4.09 8.68 11.37
CA VAL A 73 4.92 8.19 12.48
C VAL A 73 5.62 6.88 12.09
N GLY A 74 4.89 5.93 11.50
CA GLY A 74 5.46 4.67 11.02
C GLY A 74 6.54 4.88 9.97
N GLY A 75 6.34 5.82 9.04
CA GLY A 75 7.32 6.20 8.02
C GLY A 75 8.59 6.80 8.61
N ILE A 76 8.46 7.74 9.55
CA ILE A 76 9.59 8.36 10.24
C ILE A 76 10.37 7.32 11.04
N ALA A 77 9.70 6.50 11.84
CA ALA A 77 10.33 5.44 12.63
C ALA A 77 11.05 4.43 11.74
N TYR A 78 10.44 4.04 10.61
CA TYR A 78 11.03 3.15 9.64
C TYR A 78 12.26 3.76 8.95
N GLY A 79 12.19 5.04 8.55
CA GLY A 79 13.28 5.75 7.89
C GLY A 79 14.46 6.06 8.81
N ALA A 80 14.22 6.29 10.10
CA ALA A 80 15.25 6.53 11.10
C ALA A 80 16.02 5.26 11.49
N HIS A 81 15.50 4.07 11.18
CA HIS A 81 16.14 2.80 11.55
C HIS A 81 17.16 2.36 10.51
N HIS A 82 18.37 1.99 10.97
CA HIS A 82 19.42 1.41 10.13
C HIS A 82 19.13 -0.07 9.85
N TRP A 83 18.65 -0.35 8.64
CA TRP A 83 18.24 -1.69 8.25
C TRP A 83 19.43 -2.52 7.72
N VAL A 84 19.78 -3.59 8.43
CA VAL A 84 20.75 -4.59 7.96
C VAL A 84 20.12 -5.53 6.91
N LEU A 85 18.81 -5.75 7.02
CA LEU A 85 18.07 -6.63 6.10
C LEU A 85 17.80 -5.93 4.76
N PRO A 86 18.04 -6.62 3.63
CA PRO A 86 17.78 -6.06 2.31
C PRO A 86 16.26 -5.85 2.05
N PRO A 87 15.87 -4.89 1.15
CA PRO A 87 14.49 -4.52 0.89
C PRO A 87 13.58 -5.71 0.54
N PHE A 88 14.04 -6.65 -0.28
CA PHE A 88 13.26 -7.82 -0.70
C PHE A 88 12.87 -8.76 0.46
N ARG A 89 13.63 -8.76 1.57
CA ARG A 89 13.30 -9.51 2.78
C ARG A 89 12.41 -8.72 3.74
N ARG A 90 12.45 -7.37 3.68
CA ARG A 90 11.63 -6.50 4.52
C ARG A 90 10.22 -6.35 3.97
N TYR A 91 10.06 -6.25 2.66
CA TYR A 91 8.76 -6.04 2.00
C TYR A 91 7.70 -7.06 2.42
N PRO A 92 7.93 -8.39 2.38
CA PRO A 92 6.94 -9.36 2.85
C PRO A 92 6.56 -9.20 4.34
N ARG A 93 7.49 -8.76 5.18
CA ARG A 93 7.23 -8.52 6.61
C ARG A 93 6.35 -7.30 6.83
N CYS A 94 6.63 -6.21 6.12
CA CYS A 94 5.77 -5.02 6.12
C CYS A 94 4.38 -5.36 5.57
N ALA A 95 4.31 -6.19 4.51
CA ALA A 95 3.04 -6.64 3.95
C ALA A 95 2.20 -7.46 4.94
N VAL A 96 2.82 -8.30 5.78
CA VAL A 96 2.13 -9.06 6.83
C VAL A 96 1.69 -8.16 7.99
N ALA A 97 2.44 -7.10 8.31
CA ALA A 97 2.05 -6.16 9.36
C ALA A 97 0.75 -5.42 9.03
N LEU A 98 0.46 -5.19 7.75
CA LEU A 98 -0.73 -4.47 7.31
C LEU A 98 -2.03 -5.15 7.76
N PRO A 99 -2.37 -6.40 7.40
CA PRO A 99 -3.59 -7.05 7.82
C PRO A 99 -3.69 -7.21 9.34
N LEU A 100 -2.57 -7.39 10.05
CA LEU A 100 -2.56 -7.45 11.51
C LEU A 100 -3.00 -6.12 12.14
N GLY A 101 -2.64 -4.99 11.56
CA GLY A 101 -3.10 -3.66 12.00
C GLY A 101 -4.56 -3.39 11.61
N PHE A 102 -5.06 -3.96 10.52
CA PHE A 102 -6.41 -3.70 10.01
C PHE A 102 -7.48 -4.61 10.64
N LEU A 103 -7.13 -5.84 11.02
CA LEU A 103 -8.05 -6.80 11.63
C LEU A 103 -8.83 -6.22 12.84
N PRO A 104 -8.19 -5.48 13.77
CA PRO A 104 -8.91 -4.92 14.91
C PRO A 104 -9.93 -3.83 14.57
N LEU A 105 -9.91 -3.23 13.39
CA LEU A 105 -10.83 -2.14 13.01
C LEU A 105 -12.30 -2.58 12.92
N ALA A 106 -12.56 -3.89 12.78
CA ALA A 106 -13.92 -4.43 12.71
C ALA A 106 -14.62 -4.54 14.08
N PHE A 107 -13.91 -4.35 15.21
CA PHE A 107 -14.47 -4.63 16.55
C PHE A 107 -14.96 -3.39 17.33
N PRO A 108 -14.38 -2.17 17.19
CA PRO A 108 -14.76 -1.02 17.99
C PRO A 108 -16.24 -0.63 17.85
N GLY A 109 -16.88 -0.28 18.98
CA GLY A 109 -18.24 0.21 19.01
C GLY A 109 -18.34 1.73 19.26
N SER A 110 -17.20 2.46 19.33
CA SER A 110 -17.19 3.89 19.51
C SER A 110 -15.94 4.52 18.89
N VAL A 111 -16.03 5.82 18.57
CA VAL A 111 -14.92 6.57 17.95
C VAL A 111 -13.68 6.61 18.86
N VAL A 112 -13.87 6.71 20.18
CA VAL A 112 -12.76 6.76 21.15
C VAL A 112 -11.98 5.46 21.14
N VAL A 113 -12.64 4.32 21.02
CA VAL A 113 -12.00 3.01 20.93
C VAL A 113 -11.42 2.77 19.53
N MET A 114 -12.04 3.31 18.46
CA MET A 114 -11.56 3.21 17.09
C MET A 114 -10.26 3.99 16.88
N ALA A 115 -10.08 5.14 17.52
CA ALA A 115 -8.94 6.02 17.29
C ALA A 115 -7.57 5.36 17.49
N PRO A 116 -7.28 4.64 18.59
CA PRO A 116 -6.00 3.95 18.76
C PRO A 116 -5.80 2.83 17.72
N PHE A 117 -6.85 2.12 17.33
CA PHE A 117 -6.75 1.10 16.27
C PHE A 117 -6.50 1.72 14.90
N ALA A 118 -7.13 2.86 14.60
CA ALA A 118 -6.84 3.63 13.38
C ALA A 118 -5.37 4.07 13.35
N PHE A 119 -4.83 4.60 14.45
CA PHE A 119 -3.41 4.96 14.55
C PHE A 119 -2.49 3.76 14.32
N ILE A 120 -2.74 2.64 15.01
CA ILE A 120 -1.92 1.42 14.91
C ILE A 120 -1.96 0.85 13.48
N SER A 121 -3.13 0.81 12.86
CA SER A 121 -3.27 0.34 11.47
C SER A 121 -2.50 1.22 10.49
N GLY A 122 -2.46 2.53 10.75
CA GLY A 122 -1.68 3.49 9.96
C GLY A 122 -0.17 3.23 9.98
N LEU A 123 0.39 2.80 11.12
CA LEU A 123 1.84 2.62 11.29
C LEU A 123 2.50 1.72 10.24
N SER A 124 1.77 0.78 9.65
CA SER A 124 2.31 -0.17 8.67
C SER A 124 2.31 0.36 7.22
N ILE A 125 1.60 1.45 6.92
CA ILE A 125 1.36 1.93 5.55
C ILE A 125 2.64 2.46 4.92
N ALA A 126 3.22 3.52 5.49
CA ALA A 126 4.40 4.15 4.92
C ALA A 126 5.63 3.21 4.87
N PRO A 127 5.92 2.37 5.89
CA PRO A 127 6.93 1.34 5.79
C PRO A 127 6.75 0.38 4.61
N LEU A 128 5.51 -0.07 4.36
CA LEU A 128 5.21 -0.97 3.24
C LEU A 128 5.46 -0.30 1.88
N ILE A 129 4.94 0.92 1.69
CA ILE A 129 5.11 1.68 0.44
C ILE A 129 6.59 1.99 0.20
N SER A 130 7.30 2.49 1.23
CA SER A 130 8.72 2.82 1.14
C SER A 130 9.56 1.60 0.78
N THR A 131 9.32 0.47 1.46
CA THR A 131 10.06 -0.77 1.16
C THR A 131 9.75 -1.28 -0.25
N GLY A 132 8.51 -1.18 -0.70
CA GLY A 132 8.10 -1.52 -2.06
C GLY A 132 8.86 -0.69 -3.10
N SER A 133 8.99 0.63 -2.88
CA SER A 133 9.76 1.52 -3.76
C SER A 133 11.25 1.14 -3.80
N HIS A 134 11.86 0.78 -2.65
CA HIS A 134 13.23 0.28 -2.64
C HIS A 134 13.38 -1.03 -3.43
N VAL A 135 12.45 -1.97 -3.28
CA VAL A 135 12.47 -3.22 -4.06
C VAL A 135 12.34 -2.93 -5.55
N VAL A 136 11.45 -2.00 -5.98
CA VAL A 136 11.38 -1.60 -7.39
C VAL A 136 12.73 -1.07 -7.86
N GLY A 137 13.39 -0.20 -7.09
CA GLY A 137 14.71 0.34 -7.44
C GLY A 137 15.78 -0.74 -7.61
N ASP A 138 15.75 -1.79 -6.76
CA ASP A 138 16.71 -2.89 -6.79
C ASP A 138 16.50 -3.86 -7.98
N ILE A 139 15.25 -4.01 -8.48
CA ILE A 139 14.89 -4.98 -9.53
C ILE A 139 14.58 -4.33 -10.89
N ALA A 140 14.53 -2.99 -10.94
CA ALA A 140 14.21 -2.27 -12.17
C ALA A 140 15.29 -2.51 -13.22
N PRO A 141 14.91 -2.90 -14.46
CA PRO A 141 15.89 -3.07 -15.53
C PRO A 141 16.46 -1.72 -15.97
N GLU A 142 17.72 -1.72 -16.40
CA GLU A 142 18.36 -0.54 -16.98
C GLU A 142 17.53 -0.03 -18.16
N GLY A 143 17.29 1.28 -18.19
CA GLY A 143 16.47 1.94 -19.23
C GLY A 143 14.95 1.83 -19.06
N ALA A 144 14.41 1.03 -18.09
CA ALA A 144 12.97 0.91 -17.83
C ALA A 144 12.58 1.22 -16.36
N VAL A 145 13.44 1.95 -15.63
CA VAL A 145 13.22 2.29 -14.21
C VAL A 145 11.89 3.03 -14.01
N THR A 146 11.64 4.08 -14.82
CA THR A 146 10.40 4.85 -14.72
C THR A 146 9.16 3.98 -14.93
N GLU A 147 9.19 3.08 -15.90
CA GLU A 147 8.10 2.13 -16.17
C GLU A 147 7.91 1.17 -15.00
N ALA A 148 8.99 0.63 -14.43
CA ALA A 148 8.95 -0.28 -13.29
C ALA A 148 8.30 0.36 -12.05
N PHE A 149 8.49 1.66 -11.82
CA PHE A 149 7.81 2.41 -10.75
C PHE A 149 6.35 2.71 -11.09
N THR A 150 6.03 2.98 -12.35
CA THR A 150 4.67 3.36 -12.75
C THR A 150 3.66 2.23 -12.54
N TRP A 151 4.01 0.99 -12.86
CA TRP A 151 3.09 -0.14 -12.78
C TRP A 151 2.55 -0.42 -11.37
N PRO A 152 3.39 -0.51 -10.30
CA PRO A 152 2.88 -0.67 -8.94
C PRO A 152 2.01 0.51 -8.48
N ILE A 153 2.37 1.75 -8.86
CA ILE A 153 1.58 2.94 -8.52
C ILE A 153 0.21 2.87 -9.22
N THR A 154 0.18 2.50 -10.49
CA THR A 154 -1.08 2.33 -11.24
C THR A 154 -1.95 1.24 -10.59
N ALA A 155 -1.36 0.10 -10.21
CA ALA A 155 -2.07 -0.96 -9.51
C ALA A 155 -2.63 -0.48 -8.16
N LEU A 156 -1.87 0.32 -7.41
CA LEU A 156 -2.33 0.92 -6.16
C LEU A 156 -3.58 1.78 -6.38
N VAL A 157 -3.53 2.70 -7.36
CA VAL A 157 -4.65 3.61 -7.65
C VAL A 157 -5.89 2.85 -8.14
N ILE A 158 -5.71 1.87 -9.03
CA ILE A 158 -6.80 0.98 -9.45
C ILE A 158 -7.38 0.25 -8.24
N GLY A 159 -6.52 -0.29 -7.38
CA GLY A 159 -6.93 -0.95 -6.15
C GLY A 159 -7.76 -0.03 -5.25
N ILE A 160 -7.29 1.20 -4.99
CA ILE A 160 -8.01 2.21 -4.19
C ILE A 160 -9.41 2.46 -4.78
N SER A 161 -9.50 2.67 -6.08
CA SER A 161 -10.78 2.92 -6.76
C SER A 161 -11.75 1.76 -6.62
N LEU A 162 -11.27 0.52 -6.80
CA LEU A 162 -12.08 -0.69 -6.63
C LEU A 162 -12.49 -0.90 -5.16
N GLY A 163 -11.59 -0.63 -4.22
CA GLY A 163 -11.84 -0.71 -2.79
C GLY A 163 -12.89 0.28 -2.32
N ASN A 164 -12.81 1.54 -2.80
CA ASN A 164 -13.81 2.56 -2.53
C ASN A 164 -15.20 2.12 -3.02
N ALA A 165 -15.29 1.65 -4.25
CA ALA A 165 -16.56 1.20 -4.83
C ALA A 165 -17.15 0.00 -4.06
N ALA A 166 -16.34 -1.02 -3.78
CA ALA A 166 -16.77 -2.21 -3.07
C ALA A 166 -17.19 -1.90 -1.61
N ALA A 167 -16.42 -1.06 -0.92
CA ALA A 167 -16.73 -0.65 0.44
C ALA A 167 -18.03 0.16 0.53
N GLY A 168 -18.29 1.04 -0.44
CA GLY A 168 -19.55 1.77 -0.50
C GLY A 168 -20.77 0.84 -0.62
N VAL A 169 -20.67 -0.20 -1.45
CA VAL A 169 -21.74 -1.20 -1.60
C VAL A 169 -21.90 -2.04 -0.33
N ILE A 170 -20.81 -2.56 0.23
CA ILE A 170 -20.86 -3.45 1.40
C ILE A 170 -21.26 -2.68 2.66
N ALA A 171 -20.71 -1.48 2.89
CA ALA A 171 -21.10 -0.68 4.05
C ALA A 171 -22.58 -0.29 4.01
N GLY A 172 -23.14 -0.03 2.81
CA GLY A 172 -24.55 0.30 2.65
C GLY A 172 -25.52 -0.90 2.74
N SER A 173 -25.06 -2.12 2.47
CA SER A 173 -25.92 -3.32 2.42
C SER A 173 -25.73 -4.28 3.59
N ALA A 174 -24.51 -4.49 4.04
CA ALA A 174 -24.14 -5.44 5.08
C ALA A 174 -23.64 -4.75 6.37
N GLY A 175 -23.03 -3.58 6.22
CA GLY A 175 -22.55 -2.79 7.33
C GLY A 175 -21.04 -2.48 7.27
N TRP A 176 -20.59 -1.60 8.12
CA TRP A 176 -19.20 -1.14 8.17
C TRP A 176 -18.23 -2.22 8.68
N ARG A 177 -18.71 -3.15 9.54
CA ARG A 177 -17.87 -4.25 10.05
C ARG A 177 -17.41 -5.17 8.93
N GLU A 178 -18.35 -5.58 8.08
CA GLU A 178 -18.13 -6.43 6.92
C GLU A 178 -17.20 -5.77 5.93
N SER A 179 -17.31 -4.46 5.79
CA SER A 179 -16.42 -3.67 4.95
C SER A 179 -14.97 -3.66 5.48
N PHE A 180 -14.74 -3.52 6.81
CA PHE A 180 -13.40 -3.68 7.39
C PHE A 180 -12.86 -5.10 7.27
N VAL A 181 -13.71 -6.12 7.42
CA VAL A 181 -13.30 -7.52 7.19
C VAL A 181 -12.87 -7.72 5.75
N MET A 182 -13.64 -7.22 4.78
CA MET A 182 -13.25 -7.25 3.36
C MET A 182 -11.91 -6.55 3.11
N ALA A 183 -11.70 -5.36 3.68
CA ALA A 183 -10.43 -4.65 3.59
C ALA A 183 -9.26 -5.48 4.15
N THR A 184 -9.48 -6.14 5.30
CA THR A 184 -8.48 -7.03 5.92
C THR A 184 -8.20 -8.25 5.04
N CYS A 185 -9.21 -8.86 4.42
CA CYS A 185 -9.03 -9.96 3.48
C CYS A 185 -8.21 -9.54 2.25
N ALA A 186 -8.44 -8.34 1.72
CA ALA A 186 -7.63 -7.80 0.64
C ALA A 186 -6.16 -7.58 1.07
N ALA A 187 -5.94 -7.04 2.27
CA ALA A 187 -4.59 -6.89 2.82
C ALA A 187 -3.88 -8.24 3.00
N LEU A 188 -4.61 -9.27 3.47
CA LEU A 188 -4.10 -10.65 3.59
C LEU A 188 -3.71 -11.23 2.22
N LEU A 189 -4.51 -10.98 1.18
CA LEU A 189 -4.18 -11.41 -0.18
C LEU A 189 -2.88 -10.77 -0.67
N GLY A 190 -2.72 -9.46 -0.48
CA GLY A 190 -1.48 -8.75 -0.82
C GLY A 190 -0.27 -9.29 -0.07
N ALA A 191 -0.42 -9.55 1.23
CA ALA A 191 0.61 -10.15 2.06
C ALA A 191 0.96 -11.58 1.61
N ALA A 192 -0.04 -12.41 1.30
CA ALA A 192 0.15 -13.77 0.80
C ALA A 192 0.93 -13.79 -0.52
N ILE A 193 0.61 -12.90 -1.46
CA ILE A 193 1.35 -12.76 -2.72
C ILE A 193 2.81 -12.35 -2.43
N ALA A 194 3.03 -11.34 -1.58
CA ALA A 194 4.36 -10.86 -1.24
C ALA A 194 5.23 -11.95 -0.57
N VAL A 195 4.64 -12.78 0.30
CA VAL A 195 5.34 -13.86 1.01
C VAL A 195 5.63 -15.05 0.09
N THR A 196 4.64 -15.51 -0.68
CA THR A 196 4.79 -16.69 -1.56
C THR A 196 5.73 -16.42 -2.72
N GLN A 197 5.69 -15.21 -3.28
CA GLN A 197 6.50 -14.80 -4.42
C GLN A 197 7.80 -14.08 -4.01
N ARG A 198 8.19 -14.12 -2.74
CA ARG A 198 9.37 -13.37 -2.23
C ARG A 198 10.67 -13.62 -2.98
N ARG A 199 10.82 -14.79 -3.63
CA ARG A 199 12.02 -15.14 -4.42
C ARG A 199 12.16 -14.30 -5.67
N THR A 200 11.06 -13.87 -6.28
CA THR A 200 11.07 -13.01 -7.48
C THR A 200 11.48 -11.57 -7.19
N LEU A 201 11.40 -11.16 -5.91
CA LEU A 201 11.77 -9.81 -5.46
C LEU A 201 13.27 -9.64 -5.22
N GLN A 202 14.07 -10.69 -5.43
CA GLN A 202 15.53 -10.63 -5.32
C GLN A 202 16.11 -9.93 -6.55
N PRO A 203 17.12 -9.05 -6.37
CA PRO A 203 17.86 -8.50 -7.50
C PRO A 203 18.45 -9.64 -8.34
N ALA A 204 18.50 -9.46 -9.66
CA ALA A 204 19.25 -10.37 -10.53
C ALA A 204 20.74 -10.27 -10.14
N THR A 205 21.33 -11.38 -9.73
CA THR A 205 22.78 -11.49 -9.43
C THR A 205 23.59 -11.56 -10.71
#